data_038a4d5377029855d503d104c153bb2a
#
_entry.id   038a4d5377029855d503d104c153bb2a
#
_cell.length_a   1.000
_cell.length_b   1.000
_cell.length_c   1.000
_cell.angle_alpha   90.00
_cell.angle_beta   90.00
_cell.angle_gamma   90.00
#
_symmetry.space_group_name_H-M   'P 1'
#
loop_
_entity.id
_entity.type
_entity.pdbx_description
1 polymer ?
#
loop_
_entity_poly.entity_id
_entity_poly.type
_entity_poly.pdbx_seq_one_letter_code
_entity_poly.pdbx_strand_id
1 'polypeptide(L)'
;MRNLFQFVVLIVFSANAFCNDNIPTKEELARFPTTKTLVVLEDNLLSEYNLILKQVMPQEWTITPYDFISWKEFEKKRLDPNLSFITLTQVVYEKDKSRAKYNFICLLLGGNAYTLTSMPDLCSIPLSYYGVGDEDYSYKLGIFIRFMQNHVKMLMEKPGLASDNILKYYNKNIAQLQGKTIYLVPEELAKEINTAAKIKKVYHGAFKLVSKDEISQAIADKKDIVFLHKVGPQDVKFNGRCYKMLIGAADAKVYYFDWHKVDTDSPDGFLAKDLKNVAK
;
A
#
# COMPACT_ATOMS: atom_id res chain seq x y z
N MET A 1 -20.63 -14.27 -25.01
CA MET A 1 -20.80 -14.12 -23.56
C MET A 1 -19.73 -15.00 -22.89
N ARG A 2 -18.60 -14.43 -22.53
CA ARG A 2 -17.49 -15.16 -21.92
C ARG A 2 -17.52 -14.81 -20.44
N ASN A 3 -17.97 -15.76 -19.60
CA ASN A 3 -17.93 -15.62 -18.15
C ASN A 3 -16.44 -15.54 -17.71
N LEU A 4 -15.99 -14.34 -17.43
CA LEU A 4 -14.75 -14.11 -16.69
C LEU A 4 -15.02 -14.57 -15.24
N PHE A 5 -14.62 -15.77 -14.90
CA PHE A 5 -14.48 -16.19 -13.50
C PHE A 5 -13.28 -15.42 -12.92
N GLN A 6 -13.51 -14.19 -12.48
CA GLN A 6 -12.60 -13.54 -11.56
C GLN A 6 -12.75 -14.25 -10.21
N PHE A 7 -11.72 -14.96 -9.81
CA PHE A 7 -11.61 -15.51 -8.46
C PHE A 7 -11.54 -14.34 -7.48
N VAL A 8 -12.69 -13.99 -6.91
CA VAL A 8 -12.77 -13.00 -5.83
C VAL A 8 -12.37 -13.70 -4.55
N VAL A 9 -11.12 -13.51 -4.12
CA VAL A 9 -10.71 -13.90 -2.76
C VAL A 9 -11.20 -12.80 -1.84
N LEU A 10 -12.29 -13.06 -1.12
CA LEU A 10 -12.85 -12.16 -0.13
C LEU A 10 -12.01 -12.25 1.14
N ILE A 11 -11.16 -11.28 1.40
CA ILE A 11 -10.42 -11.18 2.66
C ILE A 11 -11.19 -10.30 3.62
N VAL A 12 -11.56 -10.86 4.76
CA VAL A 12 -12.25 -10.17 5.85
C VAL A 12 -11.19 -9.57 6.77
N PHE A 13 -11.07 -8.25 6.81
CA PHE A 13 -10.21 -7.58 7.77
C PHE A 13 -11.00 -7.04 8.97
N SER A 14 -10.48 -7.27 10.17
CA SER A 14 -10.93 -6.60 11.38
C SER A 14 -10.51 -5.13 11.42
N ALA A 15 -11.12 -4.33 12.30
CA ALA A 15 -11.18 -2.85 12.28
C ALA A 15 -9.86 -2.06 12.34
N ASN A 16 -8.69 -2.68 12.28
CA ASN A 16 -7.40 -1.99 12.25
C ASN A 16 -6.81 -2.01 10.84
N ALA A 17 -6.27 -0.91 10.37
CA ALA A 17 -5.84 -0.68 8.98
C ALA A 17 -4.73 -1.62 8.46
N PHE A 18 -4.17 -2.47 9.30
CA PHE A 18 -3.20 -3.53 9.02
C PHE A 18 -3.52 -4.83 9.77
N CYS A 19 -4.74 -5.02 10.25
CA CYS A 19 -5.07 -6.23 10.99
C CYS A 19 -5.62 -7.30 10.05
N ASN A 20 -4.72 -8.10 9.58
CA ASN A 20 -4.95 -9.52 9.45
C ASN A 20 -4.93 -10.13 10.87
N ASP A 21 -5.79 -11.10 11.19
CA ASP A 21 -5.73 -11.83 12.46
C ASP A 21 -4.42 -12.65 12.62
N ASN A 22 -3.51 -12.57 11.65
CA ASN A 22 -2.22 -13.23 11.56
C ASN A 22 -1.05 -12.25 11.59
N ILE A 23 -0.89 -11.63 12.75
CA ILE A 23 0.34 -10.91 13.08
C ILE A 23 1.49 -11.93 13.10
N PRO A 24 2.58 -11.70 12.35
CA PRO A 24 3.69 -12.63 12.32
C PRO A 24 4.37 -12.74 13.70
N THR A 25 4.68 -13.95 14.10
CA THR A 25 5.48 -14.23 15.30
C THR A 25 6.96 -13.83 15.08
N LYS A 26 7.74 -13.78 16.17
CA LYS A 26 9.18 -13.53 16.07
C LYS A 26 9.90 -14.62 15.26
N GLU A 27 9.47 -15.86 15.41
CA GLU A 27 9.99 -17.02 14.71
C GLU A 27 9.70 -16.93 13.21
N GLU A 28 8.49 -16.49 12.83
CA GLU A 28 8.09 -16.28 11.44
C GLU A 28 8.86 -15.12 10.82
N LEU A 29 9.05 -14.02 11.52
CA LEU A 29 9.89 -12.91 11.07
C LEU A 29 11.34 -13.34 10.88
N ALA A 30 11.90 -14.15 11.80
CA ALA A 30 13.26 -14.68 11.69
C ALA A 30 13.42 -15.68 10.54
N ARG A 31 12.36 -16.43 10.22
CA ARG A 31 12.35 -17.42 9.11
C ARG A 31 12.28 -16.73 7.74
N PHE A 32 11.63 -15.59 7.62
CA PHE A 32 11.40 -14.94 6.33
C PHE A 32 12.66 -14.82 5.44
N PRO A 33 13.84 -14.38 5.93
CA PRO A 33 15.03 -14.23 5.09
C PRO A 33 15.55 -15.57 4.50
N THR A 34 15.15 -16.70 5.06
CA THR A 34 15.54 -18.04 4.57
C THR A 34 14.56 -18.57 3.52
N THR A 35 13.47 -17.87 3.24
CA THR A 35 12.47 -18.29 2.25
C THR A 35 12.89 -17.88 0.84
N LYS A 36 12.24 -18.51 -0.17
CA LYS A 36 12.17 -17.97 -1.52
C LYS A 36 10.86 -17.24 -1.71
N THR A 37 10.92 -15.98 -2.16
CA THR A 37 9.71 -15.18 -2.42
C THR A 37 9.15 -15.51 -3.81
N LEU A 38 7.88 -15.89 -3.87
CA LEU A 38 7.17 -16.12 -5.13
C LEU A 38 6.23 -14.94 -5.38
N VAL A 39 6.46 -14.25 -6.50
CA VAL A 39 5.67 -13.09 -6.92
C VAL A 39 4.51 -13.58 -7.77
N VAL A 40 3.30 -13.43 -7.27
CA VAL A 40 2.09 -13.93 -7.92
C VAL A 40 1.60 -12.93 -8.95
N LEU A 41 1.57 -13.34 -10.21
CA LEU A 41 1.11 -12.54 -11.32
C LEU A 41 -0.40 -12.66 -11.50
N GLU A 42 -1.02 -11.59 -12.01
CA GLU A 42 -2.40 -11.63 -12.46
C GLU A 42 -2.56 -12.54 -13.70
N ASP A 43 -3.78 -13.08 -13.89
CA ASP A 43 -4.09 -13.95 -15.03
C ASP A 43 -3.94 -13.24 -16.38
N ASN A 44 -4.18 -11.93 -16.43
CA ASN A 44 -3.86 -11.12 -17.61
C ASN A 44 -2.34 -10.85 -17.66
N LEU A 45 -1.62 -11.68 -18.38
CA LEU A 45 -0.15 -11.61 -18.49
C LEU A 45 0.36 -10.28 -19.08
N LEU A 46 -0.51 -9.52 -19.76
CA LEU A 46 -0.19 -8.22 -20.37
C LEU A 46 -0.72 -7.06 -19.55
N SER A 47 -1.21 -7.28 -18.32
CA SER A 47 -1.58 -6.18 -17.43
C SER A 47 -0.35 -5.30 -17.16
N GLU A 48 -0.57 -4.00 -17.02
CA GLU A 48 0.50 -3.07 -16.70
C GLU A 48 1.11 -3.41 -15.34
N TYR A 49 0.29 -3.85 -14.38
CA TYR A 49 0.75 -4.37 -13.10
C TYR A 49 1.82 -5.45 -13.26
N ASN A 50 1.57 -6.49 -14.07
CA ASN A 50 2.52 -7.58 -14.30
C ASN A 50 3.80 -7.11 -14.99
N LEU A 51 3.67 -6.22 -15.99
CA LEU A 51 4.82 -5.71 -16.74
C LEU A 51 5.74 -4.88 -15.83
N ILE A 52 5.17 -3.94 -15.09
CA ILE A 52 5.94 -3.08 -14.18
C ILE A 52 6.53 -3.91 -13.02
N LEU A 53 5.77 -4.85 -12.46
CA LEU A 53 6.27 -5.70 -11.37
C LEU A 53 7.50 -6.51 -11.80
N LYS A 54 7.49 -7.09 -13.02
CA LYS A 54 8.66 -7.77 -13.59
C LYS A 54 9.86 -6.83 -13.80
N GLN A 55 9.60 -5.57 -14.12
CA GLN A 55 10.64 -4.56 -14.30
C GLN A 55 11.26 -4.10 -12.98
N VAL A 56 10.45 -3.89 -11.93
CA VAL A 56 10.92 -3.30 -10.66
C VAL A 56 11.52 -4.34 -9.71
N MET A 57 11.05 -5.59 -9.74
CA MET A 57 11.57 -6.64 -8.84
C MET A 57 13.09 -6.80 -8.90
N PRO A 58 13.75 -6.89 -10.08
CA PRO A 58 15.20 -7.00 -10.15
C PRO A 58 15.96 -5.79 -9.60
N GLN A 59 15.30 -4.62 -9.58
CA GLN A 59 15.92 -3.36 -9.16
C GLN A 59 15.76 -3.10 -7.66
N GLU A 60 14.62 -3.52 -7.09
CA GLU A 60 14.21 -3.11 -5.76
C GLU A 60 14.25 -4.26 -4.73
N TRP A 61 14.07 -5.53 -5.14
CA TRP A 61 13.99 -6.65 -4.21
C TRP A 61 15.33 -7.38 -4.04
N THR A 62 15.88 -7.35 -2.82
CA THR A 62 17.20 -7.93 -2.52
C THR A 62 17.25 -8.80 -1.27
N ILE A 63 16.14 -8.94 -0.55
CA ILE A 63 16.11 -9.58 0.77
C ILE A 63 16.05 -11.10 0.70
N THR A 64 15.39 -11.65 -0.33
CA THR A 64 15.28 -13.09 -0.57
C THR A 64 15.46 -13.40 -2.07
N PRO A 65 15.86 -14.60 -2.46
CA PRO A 65 15.68 -15.06 -3.83
C PRO A 65 14.21 -14.99 -4.22
N TYR A 66 13.90 -14.70 -5.48
CA TYR A 66 12.49 -14.64 -5.93
C TYR A 66 12.28 -15.30 -7.29
N ASP A 67 11.01 -15.58 -7.60
CA ASP A 67 10.54 -16.06 -8.88
C ASP A 67 9.11 -15.58 -9.15
N PHE A 68 8.64 -15.64 -10.39
CA PHE A 68 7.27 -15.28 -10.76
C PHE A 68 6.44 -16.55 -10.95
N ILE A 69 5.21 -16.53 -10.43
CA ILE A 69 4.29 -17.66 -10.54
C ILE A 69 2.88 -17.19 -10.89
N SER A 70 2.05 -18.11 -11.38
CA SER A 70 0.62 -17.92 -11.55
C SER A 70 -0.15 -18.06 -10.23
N TRP A 71 -1.38 -17.55 -10.19
CA TRP A 71 -2.29 -17.77 -9.06
C TRP A 71 -2.55 -19.27 -8.80
N LYS A 72 -2.68 -20.06 -9.84
CA LYS A 72 -2.86 -21.52 -9.74
C LYS A 72 -1.68 -22.21 -9.05
N GLU A 73 -0.45 -21.74 -9.28
CA GLU A 73 0.73 -22.24 -8.60
C GLU A 73 0.81 -21.78 -7.16
N PHE A 74 0.41 -20.54 -6.88
CA PHE A 74 0.30 -20.00 -5.53
C PHE A 74 -0.59 -20.89 -4.65
N GLU A 75 -1.80 -21.22 -5.09
CA GLU A 75 -2.72 -22.09 -4.34
C GLU A 75 -2.13 -23.45 -4.00
N LYS A 76 -1.28 -23.99 -4.86
CA LYS A 76 -0.58 -25.27 -4.59
C LYS A 76 0.59 -25.14 -3.63
N LYS A 77 1.25 -23.97 -3.61
CA LYS A 77 2.53 -23.79 -2.92
C LYS A 77 2.40 -23.03 -1.61
N ARG A 78 1.27 -22.35 -1.35
CA ARG A 78 1.11 -21.46 -0.19
C ARG A 78 1.24 -22.14 1.19
N LEU A 79 1.15 -23.48 1.24
CA LEU A 79 1.36 -24.26 2.46
C LEU A 79 2.82 -24.61 2.73
N ASP A 80 3.74 -24.29 1.82
CA ASP A 80 5.15 -24.56 2.01
C ASP A 80 5.79 -23.49 2.91
N PRO A 81 6.31 -23.85 4.11
CA PRO A 81 6.93 -22.91 5.02
C PRO A 81 8.25 -22.31 4.53
N ASN A 82 8.87 -22.88 3.48
CA ASN A 82 10.10 -22.35 2.87
C ASN A 82 9.82 -21.25 1.84
N LEU A 83 8.56 -20.89 1.64
CA LEU A 83 8.14 -19.88 0.67
C LEU A 83 7.54 -18.66 1.34
N SER A 84 7.70 -17.53 0.70
CA SER A 84 6.95 -16.30 0.95
C SER A 84 6.34 -15.81 -0.36
N PHE A 85 5.35 -14.94 -0.30
CA PHE A 85 4.56 -14.58 -1.47
C PHE A 85 4.30 -13.07 -1.51
N ILE A 86 4.52 -12.46 -2.67
CA ILE A 86 3.97 -11.13 -2.99
C ILE A 86 2.72 -11.36 -3.82
N THR A 87 1.57 -10.90 -3.33
CA THR A 87 0.27 -11.10 -3.97
C THR A 87 -0.46 -9.78 -4.16
N LEU A 88 -1.26 -9.67 -5.23
CA LEU A 88 -2.30 -8.66 -5.36
C LEU A 88 -3.61 -9.27 -4.83
N THR A 89 -4.13 -8.71 -3.74
CA THR A 89 -5.26 -9.29 -3.02
C THR A 89 -6.41 -8.31 -2.94
N GLN A 90 -7.62 -8.76 -3.28
CA GLN A 90 -8.83 -7.95 -3.12
C GLN A 90 -9.32 -8.01 -1.67
N VAL A 91 -9.55 -6.84 -1.08
CA VAL A 91 -9.98 -6.67 0.32
C VAL A 91 -11.37 -6.04 0.40
N VAL A 92 -12.24 -6.61 1.22
CA VAL A 92 -13.55 -6.07 1.58
C VAL A 92 -13.69 -6.07 3.09
N TYR A 93 -14.16 -4.94 3.64
CA TYR A 93 -14.39 -4.81 5.09
C TYR A 93 -15.86 -5.07 5.43
N GLU A 94 -16.19 -6.30 5.79
CA GLU A 94 -17.57 -6.69 6.11
C GLU A 94 -18.16 -5.90 7.28
N LYS A 95 -17.34 -5.60 8.30
CA LYS A 95 -17.76 -4.82 9.47
C LYS A 95 -18.14 -3.37 9.12
N ASP A 96 -17.61 -2.83 8.03
CA ASP A 96 -17.92 -1.47 7.61
C ASP A 96 -19.29 -1.38 6.94
N LYS A 97 -19.95 -2.53 6.66
CA LYS A 97 -21.21 -2.61 5.94
C LYS A 97 -21.18 -1.86 4.60
N SER A 98 -19.99 -1.66 4.05
CA SER A 98 -19.74 -0.99 2.78
C SER A 98 -19.62 -2.04 1.67
N ARG A 99 -19.83 -1.59 0.42
CA ARG A 99 -19.53 -2.40 -0.77
C ARG A 99 -18.16 -2.05 -1.36
N ALA A 100 -17.38 -1.26 -0.64
CA ALA A 100 -16.08 -0.81 -1.08
C ALA A 100 -15.12 -1.99 -1.16
N LYS A 101 -14.39 -2.09 -2.28
CA LYS A 101 -13.39 -3.11 -2.54
C LYS A 101 -12.06 -2.45 -2.83
N TYR A 102 -11.01 -3.01 -2.31
CA TYR A 102 -9.65 -2.47 -2.45
C TYR A 102 -8.72 -3.55 -2.96
N ASN A 103 -7.74 -3.16 -3.75
CA ASN A 103 -6.61 -4.00 -4.08
C ASN A 103 -5.46 -3.68 -3.13
N PHE A 104 -4.91 -4.70 -2.49
CA PHE A 104 -3.74 -4.60 -1.63
C PHE A 104 -2.59 -5.39 -2.25
N ILE A 105 -1.39 -4.85 -2.21
CA ILE A 105 -0.18 -5.62 -2.42
C ILE A 105 0.29 -6.14 -1.06
N CYS A 106 0.43 -7.46 -0.93
CA CYS A 106 0.71 -8.14 0.34
C CYS A 106 1.97 -8.98 0.25
N LEU A 107 2.77 -8.96 1.31
CA LEU A 107 3.87 -9.91 1.53
C LEU A 107 3.44 -10.90 2.61
N LEU A 108 3.26 -12.15 2.24
CA LEU A 108 2.73 -13.20 3.09
C LEU A 108 3.75 -14.32 3.28
N LEU A 109 3.76 -14.98 4.43
CA LEU A 109 4.55 -16.20 4.65
C LEU A 109 3.73 -17.44 4.33
N GLY A 110 4.36 -18.40 3.66
CA GLY A 110 3.85 -19.75 3.50
C GLY A 110 3.88 -20.52 4.82
N GLY A 111 3.07 -21.58 4.91
CA GLY A 111 2.95 -22.44 6.08
C GLY A 111 1.56 -23.00 6.25
N ASN A 112 1.25 -23.52 7.41
CA ASN A 112 0.01 -24.24 7.72
C ASN A 112 -1.22 -23.32 7.84
N ALA A 113 -1.47 -22.53 6.81
CA ALA A 113 -2.58 -21.58 6.73
C ALA A 113 -3.70 -22.13 5.83
N TYR A 114 -4.87 -22.41 6.38
CA TYR A 114 -6.00 -22.96 5.63
C TYR A 114 -6.61 -21.94 4.66
N THR A 115 -6.52 -20.67 4.96
CA THR A 115 -7.05 -19.58 4.15
C THR A 115 -5.97 -18.54 3.88
N LEU A 116 -6.17 -17.70 2.88
CA LEU A 116 -5.27 -16.58 2.60
C LEU A 116 -5.21 -15.61 3.80
N THR A 117 -6.34 -15.39 4.46
CA THR A 117 -6.46 -14.55 5.66
C THR A 117 -5.74 -15.11 6.89
N SER A 118 -5.41 -16.40 6.88
CA SER A 118 -4.68 -17.03 7.98
C SER A 118 -3.16 -17.13 7.73
N MET A 119 -2.68 -16.68 6.58
CA MET A 119 -1.23 -16.60 6.31
C MET A 119 -0.61 -15.43 7.10
N PRO A 120 0.58 -15.60 7.72
CA PRO A 120 1.26 -14.51 8.39
C PRO A 120 1.51 -13.34 7.45
N ASP A 121 0.97 -12.17 7.79
CA ASP A 121 1.06 -10.94 7.00
C ASP A 121 2.26 -10.11 7.43
N LEU A 122 3.31 -10.14 6.64
CA LEU A 122 4.53 -9.38 6.89
C LEU A 122 4.39 -7.91 6.48
N CYS A 123 3.57 -7.62 5.47
CA CYS A 123 3.31 -6.26 4.99
C CYS A 123 2.15 -6.24 4.01
N SER A 124 1.12 -5.47 4.29
CA SER A 124 -0.01 -5.23 3.38
C SER A 124 -0.19 -3.74 3.14
N ILE A 125 -0.21 -3.33 1.87
CA ILE A 125 -0.29 -1.92 1.45
C ILE A 125 -1.54 -1.75 0.59
N PRO A 126 -2.46 -0.81 0.92
CA PRO A 126 -3.54 -0.45 0.01
C PRO A 126 -2.95 0.11 -1.28
N LEU A 127 -3.20 -0.54 -2.41
CA LEU A 127 -2.61 -0.20 -3.70
C LEU A 127 -3.55 0.66 -4.54
N SER A 128 -4.80 0.20 -4.69
CA SER A 128 -5.82 0.92 -5.46
C SER A 128 -7.22 0.62 -4.96
N TYR A 129 -8.18 1.44 -5.33
CA TYR A 129 -9.58 1.09 -5.25
C TYR A 129 -9.93 0.13 -6.41
N TYR A 130 -10.81 -0.82 -6.17
CA TYR A 130 -11.21 -1.81 -7.19
C TYR A 130 -11.85 -1.13 -8.41
N GLY A 131 -11.41 -1.52 -9.60
CA GLY A 131 -11.91 -0.98 -10.86
C GLY A 131 -11.19 0.29 -11.33
N VAL A 132 -10.20 0.77 -10.59
CA VAL A 132 -9.27 1.81 -11.06
C VAL A 132 -8.27 1.18 -12.03
N GLY A 133 -7.95 1.87 -13.11
CA GLY A 133 -6.99 1.39 -14.12
C GLY A 133 -5.58 1.26 -13.56
N ASP A 134 -4.79 0.34 -14.12
CA ASP A 134 -3.42 0.07 -13.65
C ASP A 134 -2.52 1.30 -13.74
N GLU A 135 -2.74 2.16 -14.75
CA GLU A 135 -2.01 3.41 -14.98
C GLU A 135 -2.08 4.40 -13.79
N ASP A 136 -3.08 4.26 -12.94
CA ASP A 136 -3.26 5.13 -11.77
C ASP A 136 -2.33 4.79 -10.61
N TYR A 137 -1.76 3.58 -10.58
CA TYR A 137 -0.94 3.13 -9.46
C TYR A 137 0.33 2.36 -9.83
N SER A 138 0.42 1.76 -11.02
CA SER A 138 1.52 0.86 -11.42
C SER A 138 2.89 1.53 -11.32
N TYR A 139 2.99 2.81 -11.68
CA TYR A 139 4.23 3.59 -11.59
C TYR A 139 4.78 3.72 -10.15
N LYS A 140 3.97 3.44 -9.13
CA LYS A 140 4.37 3.45 -7.72
C LYS A 140 4.86 2.08 -7.21
N LEU A 141 4.74 1.00 -8.00
CA LEU A 141 5.04 -0.37 -7.56
C LEU A 141 6.48 -0.51 -7.05
N GLY A 142 7.46 0.11 -7.71
CA GLY A 142 8.85 0.07 -7.26
C GLY A 142 9.04 0.64 -5.84
N ILE A 143 8.35 1.75 -5.54
CA ILE A 143 8.36 2.32 -4.19
C ILE A 143 7.70 1.38 -3.18
N PHE A 144 6.60 0.72 -3.53
CA PHE A 144 5.92 -0.22 -2.61
C PHE A 144 6.76 -1.48 -2.37
N ILE A 145 7.43 -2.02 -3.38
CA ILE A 145 8.36 -3.15 -3.21
C ILE A 145 9.52 -2.76 -2.28
N ARG A 146 10.12 -1.59 -2.47
CA ARG A 146 11.18 -1.07 -1.59
C ARG A 146 10.67 -0.82 -0.18
N PHE A 147 9.49 -0.20 -0.03
CA PHE A 147 8.86 0.02 1.27
C PHE A 147 8.59 -1.31 1.99
N MET A 148 8.00 -2.28 1.31
CA MET A 148 7.71 -3.62 1.84
C MET A 148 8.99 -4.28 2.39
N GLN A 149 10.08 -4.21 1.65
CA GLN A 149 11.38 -4.71 2.09
C GLN A 149 11.91 -3.96 3.32
N ASN A 150 11.80 -2.63 3.35
CA ASN A 150 12.20 -1.81 4.49
C ASN A 150 11.34 -2.10 5.73
N HIS A 151 10.04 -2.29 5.51
CA HIS A 151 9.07 -2.61 6.56
C HIS A 151 9.41 -3.95 7.25
N VAL A 152 9.61 -5.02 6.47
CA VAL A 152 9.90 -6.33 7.05
C VAL A 152 11.27 -6.34 7.74
N LYS A 153 12.28 -5.65 7.20
CA LYS A 153 13.58 -5.48 7.88
C LYS A 153 13.41 -4.81 9.24
N MET A 154 12.60 -3.75 9.31
CA MET A 154 12.27 -3.06 10.56
C MET A 154 11.54 -3.97 11.55
N LEU A 155 10.60 -4.82 11.09
CA LEU A 155 9.91 -5.79 11.94
C LEU A 155 10.86 -6.88 12.46
N MET A 156 11.83 -7.34 11.66
CA MET A 156 12.86 -8.29 12.12
C MET A 156 13.73 -7.70 13.22
N GLU A 157 14.06 -6.41 13.13
CA GLU A 157 14.82 -5.70 14.16
C GLU A 157 13.98 -5.40 15.42
N LYS A 158 12.68 -5.15 15.23
CA LYS A 158 11.74 -4.71 16.27
C LYS A 158 10.44 -5.51 16.21
N PRO A 159 10.45 -6.81 16.52
CA PRO A 159 9.28 -7.69 16.33
C PRO A 159 8.02 -7.23 17.09
N GLY A 160 8.16 -6.53 18.21
CA GLY A 160 7.04 -5.96 18.96
C GLY A 160 6.19 -4.98 18.15
N LEU A 161 6.74 -4.34 17.12
CA LEU A 161 5.99 -3.43 16.26
C LEU A 161 4.96 -4.13 15.37
N ALA A 162 5.06 -5.43 15.16
CA ALA A 162 4.08 -6.19 14.40
C ALA A 162 2.70 -6.21 15.08
N SER A 163 2.66 -6.19 16.43
CA SER A 163 1.43 -6.16 17.23
C SER A 163 0.97 -4.75 17.63
N ASP A 164 1.80 -3.74 17.41
CA ASP A 164 1.52 -2.36 17.79
C ASP A 164 0.73 -1.62 16.69
N ASN A 165 0.28 -0.41 17.03
CA ASN A 165 -0.29 0.49 16.05
C ASN A 165 0.82 1.04 15.13
N ILE A 166 1.06 0.35 14.02
CA ILE A 166 2.11 0.66 13.04
C ILE A 166 1.95 2.05 12.42
N LEU A 167 0.71 2.56 12.28
CA LEU A 167 0.46 3.93 11.79
C LEU A 167 1.08 4.95 12.74
N LYS A 168 0.92 4.75 14.05
CA LYS A 168 1.53 5.61 15.06
C LYS A 168 3.06 5.59 14.98
N TYR A 169 3.65 4.43 14.66
CA TYR A 169 5.09 4.33 14.44
C TYR A 169 5.54 5.17 13.25
N TYR A 170 4.88 5.03 12.10
CA TYR A 170 5.22 5.80 10.90
C TYR A 170 4.99 7.30 11.08
N ASN A 171 3.93 7.70 11.76
CA ASN A 171 3.59 9.10 11.97
C ASN A 171 4.59 9.86 12.87
N LYS A 172 5.51 9.18 13.56
CA LYS A 172 6.68 9.81 14.20
C LYS A 172 7.63 10.45 13.18
N ASN A 173 7.58 10.02 11.92
CA ASN A 173 8.42 10.57 10.86
C ASN A 173 7.93 11.94 10.35
N ILE A 174 6.74 12.39 10.75
CA ILE A 174 6.19 13.71 10.36
C ILE A 174 7.22 14.83 10.63
N ALA A 175 7.91 14.80 11.77
CA ALA A 175 8.95 15.78 12.09
C ALA A 175 10.08 15.86 11.05
N GLN A 176 10.27 14.81 10.26
CA GLN A 176 11.30 14.75 9.22
C GLN A 176 10.81 15.26 7.84
N LEU A 177 9.56 15.73 7.75
CA LEU A 177 9.04 16.42 6.54
C LEU A 177 9.62 17.83 6.42
N GLN A 178 10.17 18.37 7.49
CA GLN A 178 10.79 19.69 7.45
C GLN A 178 11.93 19.73 6.40
N GLY A 179 11.85 20.70 5.49
CA GLY A 179 12.79 20.85 4.38
C GLY A 179 12.47 20.01 3.13
N LYS A 180 11.50 19.09 3.20
CA LYS A 180 11.06 18.31 2.04
C LYS A 180 9.90 18.99 1.31
N THR A 181 9.83 18.81 0.00
CA THR A 181 8.69 19.27 -0.81
C THR A 181 7.67 18.15 -0.95
N ILE A 182 6.40 18.42 -0.60
CA ILE A 182 5.30 17.48 -0.79
C ILE A 182 4.70 17.67 -2.19
N TYR A 183 4.72 16.61 -3.01
CA TYR A 183 4.05 16.55 -4.32
C TYR A 183 2.63 16.04 -4.14
N LEU A 184 1.66 16.80 -4.64
CA LEU A 184 0.22 16.55 -4.50
C LEU A 184 -0.45 16.61 -5.87
N VAL A 185 -1.23 15.59 -6.20
CA VAL A 185 -2.08 15.58 -7.39
C VAL A 185 -3.41 16.24 -7.04
N PRO A 186 -3.85 17.31 -7.72
CA PRO A 186 -5.06 18.06 -7.35
C PRO A 186 -6.32 17.20 -7.23
N GLU A 187 -6.45 16.17 -8.07
CA GLU A 187 -7.57 15.24 -8.12
C GLU A 187 -7.64 14.30 -6.90
N GLU A 188 -6.52 14.13 -6.20
CA GLU A 188 -6.43 13.32 -4.97
C GLU A 188 -6.75 14.13 -3.70
N LEU A 189 -7.02 15.45 -3.84
CA LEU A 189 -7.28 16.36 -2.74
C LEU A 189 -8.78 16.64 -2.58
N ALA A 190 -9.22 16.76 -1.34
CA ALA A 190 -10.57 17.24 -1.06
C ALA A 190 -10.75 18.70 -1.57
N LYS A 191 -11.98 19.05 -1.97
CA LYS A 191 -12.32 20.36 -2.57
C LYS A 191 -11.86 21.55 -1.72
N GLU A 192 -11.74 21.37 -0.42
CA GLU A 192 -11.31 22.40 0.53
C GLU A 192 -9.83 22.78 0.43
N ILE A 193 -8.99 21.91 -0.18
CA ILE A 193 -7.54 22.11 -0.31
C ILE A 193 -6.99 21.79 -1.72
N ASN A 194 -7.83 21.74 -2.75
CA ASN A 194 -7.44 21.32 -4.10
C ASN A 194 -6.77 22.41 -4.96
N THR A 195 -6.42 23.56 -4.37
CA THR A 195 -5.66 24.61 -5.04
C THR A 195 -4.53 25.11 -4.14
N ALA A 196 -3.47 25.66 -4.75
CA ALA A 196 -2.34 26.21 -4.01
C ALA A 196 -2.74 27.30 -2.99
N ALA A 197 -3.69 28.17 -3.35
CA ALA A 197 -4.19 29.20 -2.46
C ALA A 197 -4.92 28.63 -1.23
N LYS A 198 -5.67 27.54 -1.41
CA LYS A 198 -6.35 26.85 -0.31
C LYS A 198 -5.39 26.08 0.59
N ILE A 199 -4.39 25.40 -0.01
CA ILE A 199 -3.35 24.69 0.75
C ILE A 199 -2.58 25.65 1.64
N LYS A 200 -2.13 26.80 1.11
CA LYS A 200 -1.37 27.82 1.86
C LYS A 200 -2.07 28.35 3.10
N LYS A 201 -3.40 28.25 3.18
CA LYS A 201 -4.17 28.65 4.38
C LYS A 201 -4.00 27.69 5.57
N VAL A 202 -3.60 26.44 5.31
CA VAL A 202 -3.56 25.38 6.31
C VAL A 202 -2.18 24.71 6.45
N TYR A 203 -1.31 24.86 5.43
CA TYR A 203 0.02 24.29 5.40
C TYR A 203 1.05 25.29 4.87
N HIS A 204 2.10 25.54 5.65
CA HIS A 204 3.14 26.53 5.35
C HIS A 204 4.48 25.88 4.91
N GLY A 205 4.55 24.55 4.89
CA GLY A 205 5.71 23.83 4.37
C GLY A 205 5.79 23.87 2.84
N ALA A 206 6.88 23.35 2.28
CA ALA A 206 7.07 23.28 0.84
C ALA A 206 6.13 22.23 0.21
N PHE A 207 5.39 22.63 -0.82
CA PHE A 207 4.55 21.72 -1.61
C PHE A 207 4.51 22.15 -3.07
N LYS A 208 4.17 21.22 -3.95
CA LYS A 208 3.92 21.46 -5.37
C LYS A 208 2.68 20.68 -5.81
N LEU A 209 1.79 21.33 -6.56
CA LEU A 209 0.73 20.65 -7.30
C LEU A 209 1.34 20.14 -8.61
N VAL A 210 1.19 18.84 -8.86
CA VAL A 210 1.88 18.11 -9.95
C VAL A 210 0.94 17.13 -10.63
N SER A 211 1.31 16.66 -11.81
CA SER A 211 0.68 15.53 -12.48
C SER A 211 1.20 14.19 -11.92
N LYS A 212 0.52 13.08 -12.26
CA LYS A 212 1.00 11.72 -11.98
C LYS A 212 2.32 11.43 -12.67
N ASP A 213 2.52 11.93 -13.89
CA ASP A 213 3.77 11.77 -14.64
C ASP A 213 4.96 12.46 -13.95
N GLU A 214 4.74 13.64 -13.35
CA GLU A 214 5.78 14.32 -12.57
C GLU A 214 6.18 13.52 -11.32
N ILE A 215 5.21 12.81 -10.68
CA ILE A 215 5.51 11.88 -9.56
C ILE A 215 6.27 10.67 -10.08
N SER A 216 5.81 10.06 -11.18
CA SER A 216 6.49 8.93 -11.83
C SER A 216 7.95 9.26 -12.14
N GLN A 217 8.20 10.43 -12.75
CA GLN A 217 9.55 10.90 -13.04
C GLN A 217 10.37 11.16 -11.76
N ALA A 218 9.75 11.74 -10.72
CA ALA A 218 10.42 11.98 -9.44
C ALA A 218 10.85 10.66 -8.75
N ILE A 219 10.03 9.60 -8.88
CA ILE A 219 10.35 8.25 -8.40
C ILE A 219 11.54 7.68 -9.19
N ALA A 220 11.48 7.73 -10.53
CA ALA A 220 12.54 7.24 -11.40
C ALA A 220 13.88 7.93 -11.13
N ASP A 221 13.86 9.25 -10.94
CA ASP A 221 15.04 10.08 -10.64
C ASP A 221 15.49 9.98 -9.17
N LYS A 222 14.78 9.26 -8.32
CA LYS A 222 15.01 9.18 -6.85
C LYS A 222 15.14 10.57 -6.23
N LYS A 223 14.27 11.50 -6.61
CA LYS A 223 14.26 12.87 -6.07
C LYS A 223 13.97 12.88 -4.58
N ASP A 224 14.63 13.77 -3.83
CA ASP A 224 14.37 13.93 -2.40
C ASP A 224 13.09 14.74 -2.15
N ILE A 225 11.97 14.15 -2.58
CA ILE A 225 10.61 14.67 -2.36
C ILE A 225 9.76 13.61 -1.67
N VAL A 226 8.63 14.06 -1.15
CA VAL A 226 7.57 13.20 -0.61
C VAL A 226 6.33 13.37 -1.47
N PHE A 227 5.63 12.32 -1.80
CA PHE A 227 4.40 12.39 -2.57
C PHE A 227 3.22 11.73 -1.86
N LEU A 228 2.02 12.16 -2.22
CA LEU A 228 0.78 11.55 -1.73
C LEU A 228 0.47 10.28 -2.51
N HIS A 229 0.15 9.22 -1.79
CA HIS A 229 -0.53 8.05 -2.30
C HIS A 229 -1.89 7.95 -1.60
N LYS A 230 -2.97 8.10 -2.37
CA LYS A 230 -4.35 8.06 -1.89
C LYS A 230 -5.08 6.87 -2.51
N VAL A 231 -5.81 6.12 -1.67
CA VAL A 231 -6.69 5.03 -2.11
C VAL A 231 -8.05 5.19 -1.46
N GLY A 232 -9.08 5.41 -2.27
CA GLY A 232 -10.44 5.59 -1.78
C GLY A 232 -11.49 5.39 -2.87
N PRO A 233 -12.77 5.33 -2.51
CA PRO A 233 -13.87 4.91 -3.39
C PRO A 233 -14.34 5.97 -4.38
N GLN A 234 -13.77 7.17 -4.41
CA GLN A 234 -14.16 8.32 -5.25
C GLN A 234 -15.62 8.79 -5.04
N ASP A 235 -16.55 7.92 -4.67
CA ASP A 235 -17.96 8.23 -4.42
C ASP A 235 -18.33 7.92 -2.96
N VAL A 236 -18.89 8.92 -2.26
CA VAL A 236 -19.37 8.83 -0.87
C VAL A 236 -20.43 7.74 -0.65
N LYS A 237 -21.18 7.36 -1.69
CA LYS A 237 -22.20 6.30 -1.62
C LYS A 237 -21.65 4.95 -1.17
N PHE A 238 -20.37 4.71 -1.31
CA PHE A 238 -19.77 3.43 -0.94
C PHE A 238 -19.42 3.32 0.54
N ASN A 239 -19.50 4.40 1.34
CA ASN A 239 -19.16 4.38 2.77
C ASN A 239 -17.82 3.67 3.06
N GLY A 240 -16.88 3.76 2.13
CA GLY A 240 -15.61 3.07 2.20
C GLY A 240 -14.58 3.83 3.04
N ARG A 241 -13.35 3.34 2.99
CA ARG A 241 -12.19 3.97 3.63
C ARG A 241 -11.38 4.73 2.58
N CYS A 242 -10.91 5.92 2.93
CA CYS A 242 -9.89 6.64 2.18
C CYS A 242 -8.56 6.54 2.92
N TYR A 243 -7.62 5.77 2.35
CA TYR A 243 -6.25 5.66 2.84
C TYR A 243 -5.39 6.77 2.25
N LYS A 244 -4.47 7.30 3.06
CA LYS A 244 -3.60 8.42 2.67
C LYS A 244 -2.22 8.17 3.24
N MET A 245 -1.22 8.14 2.37
CA MET A 245 0.15 7.90 2.72
C MET A 245 1.04 8.98 2.09
N LEU A 246 1.89 9.62 2.87
CA LEU A 246 2.99 10.43 2.35
C LEU A 246 4.26 9.59 2.38
N ILE A 247 4.82 9.32 1.21
CA ILE A 247 5.96 8.43 1.03
C ILE A 247 7.07 9.11 0.24
N GLY A 248 8.32 8.90 0.63
CA GLY A 248 9.48 9.48 -0.03
C GLY A 248 9.83 8.78 -1.34
N ALA A 249 10.05 9.53 -2.41
CA ALA A 249 10.42 8.99 -3.71
C ALA A 249 11.84 8.39 -3.73
N ALA A 250 12.78 8.97 -2.98
CA ALA A 250 14.15 8.49 -2.91
C ALA A 250 14.33 7.28 -1.97
N ASP A 251 13.66 7.28 -0.83
CA ASP A 251 13.93 6.36 0.29
C ASP A 251 12.81 5.35 0.58
N ALA A 252 11.65 5.51 -0.08
CA ALA A 252 10.43 4.74 0.20
C ALA A 252 10.00 4.79 1.69
N LYS A 253 10.40 5.83 2.42
CA LYS A 253 10.04 6.02 3.81
C LYS A 253 8.64 6.60 3.92
N VAL A 254 7.83 6.04 4.81
CA VAL A 254 6.52 6.58 5.13
C VAL A 254 6.68 7.66 6.18
N TYR A 255 6.23 8.87 5.86
CA TYR A 255 6.26 10.06 6.71
C TYR A 255 4.93 10.30 7.40
N TYR A 256 3.83 9.95 6.75
CA TYR A 256 2.49 10.05 7.27
C TYR A 256 1.65 8.91 6.73
N PHE A 257 0.82 8.31 7.57
CA PHE A 257 -0.19 7.35 7.15
C PHE A 257 -1.43 7.48 8.03
N ASP A 258 -2.57 7.69 7.39
CA ASP A 258 -3.87 7.72 8.06
C ASP A 258 -4.96 7.21 7.12
N TRP A 259 -6.13 6.99 7.68
CA TRP A 259 -7.34 6.70 6.91
C TRP A 259 -8.56 7.33 7.59
N HIS A 260 -9.60 7.54 6.82
CA HIS A 260 -10.89 7.93 7.35
C HIS A 260 -12.02 7.20 6.62
N LYS A 261 -13.17 7.11 7.28
CA LYS A 261 -14.40 6.66 6.62
C LYS A 261 -14.88 7.79 5.71
N VAL A 262 -15.21 7.43 4.47
CA VAL A 262 -15.75 8.39 3.48
C VAL A 262 -17.21 8.64 3.76
N ASP A 263 -17.58 9.90 3.97
CA ASP A 263 -18.93 10.39 4.14
C ASP A 263 -19.05 11.84 3.60
N THR A 264 -20.18 12.49 3.85
CA THR A 264 -20.44 13.87 3.38
C THR A 264 -19.52 14.90 4.03
N ASP A 265 -19.11 14.69 5.27
CA ASP A 265 -18.27 15.61 6.05
C ASP A 265 -16.77 15.31 5.85
N SER A 266 -16.47 14.08 5.49
CA SER A 266 -15.12 13.60 5.21
C SER A 266 -15.11 12.91 3.84
N PRO A 267 -15.12 13.66 2.72
CA PRO A 267 -15.16 13.12 1.38
C PRO A 267 -13.88 12.34 1.04
N ASP A 268 -13.93 11.54 -0.02
CA ASP A 268 -12.72 10.89 -0.54
C ASP A 268 -11.68 11.94 -0.93
N GLY A 269 -10.44 11.74 -0.48
CA GLY A 269 -9.33 12.64 -0.74
C GLY A 269 -8.44 12.91 0.48
N PHE A 270 -7.32 13.57 0.24
CA PHE A 270 -6.49 14.14 1.29
C PHE A 270 -7.19 15.39 1.84
N LEU A 271 -7.38 15.47 3.14
CA LEU A 271 -8.21 16.49 3.79
C LEU A 271 -7.36 17.63 4.37
N ALA A 272 -7.99 18.77 4.65
CA ALA A 272 -7.32 19.87 5.37
C ALA A 272 -6.80 19.45 6.75
N LYS A 273 -7.50 18.52 7.44
CA LYS A 273 -7.01 17.98 8.71
C LYS A 273 -5.71 17.19 8.56
N ASP A 274 -5.53 16.49 7.43
CA ASP A 274 -4.29 15.73 7.17
C ASP A 274 -3.11 16.69 6.98
N LEU A 275 -3.29 17.76 6.20
CA LEU A 275 -2.28 18.82 6.08
C LEU A 275 -1.94 19.48 7.43
N LYS A 276 -2.94 19.73 8.28
CA LYS A 276 -2.70 20.25 9.63
C LYS A 276 -1.93 19.27 10.52
N ASN A 277 -2.16 17.97 10.36
CA ASN A 277 -1.44 16.93 11.10
C ASN A 277 0.04 16.88 10.69
N VAL A 278 0.34 17.04 9.40
CA VAL A 278 1.72 17.03 8.90
C VAL A 278 2.43 18.39 9.02
N ALA A 279 1.72 19.45 9.41
CA ALA A 279 2.28 20.77 9.68
C ALA A 279 2.85 20.94 11.12
N LYS A 280 2.59 19.96 12.00
CA LYS A 280 3.05 19.97 13.41
C LYS A 280 4.49 19.53 13.50
#